data_49155cdbe7fe4d142c3acdb21de6bd23
#
_entry.id   49155cdbe7fe4d142c3acdb21de6bd23
#
_cell.length_a   1.000
_cell.length_b   1.000
_cell.length_c   1.000
_cell.angle_alpha   90.00
_cell.angle_beta   90.00
_cell.angle_gamma   90.00
#
_symmetry.space_group_name_H-M   'P 1'
#
loop_
_entity.id
_entity.type
_entity.pdbx_description
1 polymer ?
#
loop_
_entity_poly.entity_id
_entity_poly.type
_entity_poly.pdbx_seq_one_letter_code
_entity_poly.pdbx_strand_id
1 'polypeptide(L)'
;LKRPITIRDLLRHTSGITYGFFGEAAVTKLYANPQLYAGDFDNAEFADRIATLPLADQPATRWNYSHSTDVLGRVVEVASGQPLFQFEKQRLFDPLGMSETAYYVADEAKWPRIARSFPVDRFRVAGIKDPTLARRWESGGAGLVSTIGDYARFLQMLLNGGKLDGKRYLRSETVALMTSDQIGPETGIIHDPFYFPGPTSGFGLGFAVRTSPPPNTTWPLGEYRWDGAGGSFYFVDPQDDMLVICMVQAPTQGGRIQLALKTIMFEALGKGLRKD
;
A
#
# COMPACT_ATOMS: atom_id res chain seq x y z
N LEU A 1 -16.66 -15.74 -14.95
CA LEU A 1 -15.24 -15.91 -14.57
C LEU A 1 -14.68 -17.19 -15.16
N LYS A 2 -13.45 -17.14 -15.67
CA LYS A 2 -12.72 -18.35 -16.10
C LYS A 2 -12.23 -19.17 -14.90
N ARG A 3 -11.97 -18.53 -13.78
CA ARG A 3 -11.65 -19.13 -12.49
C ARG A 3 -12.02 -18.20 -11.33
N PRO A 4 -12.17 -18.72 -10.08
CA PRO A 4 -12.36 -17.89 -8.90
C PRO A 4 -11.16 -16.96 -8.64
N ILE A 5 -11.43 -15.83 -7.99
CA ILE A 5 -10.41 -14.97 -7.40
C ILE A 5 -9.75 -15.72 -6.23
N THR A 6 -8.43 -15.65 -6.13
CA THR A 6 -7.68 -16.21 -5.01
C THR A 6 -7.17 -15.11 -4.07
N ILE A 7 -6.80 -15.46 -2.85
CA ILE A 7 -6.13 -14.53 -1.92
C ILE A 7 -4.85 -13.97 -2.53
N ARG A 8 -4.10 -14.78 -3.28
CA ARG A 8 -2.90 -14.32 -4.00
C ARG A 8 -3.23 -13.24 -5.03
N ASP A 9 -4.37 -13.35 -5.74
CA ASP A 9 -4.77 -12.33 -6.71
C ASP A 9 -5.12 -11.00 -6.03
N LEU A 10 -5.74 -11.06 -4.84
CA LEU A 10 -5.99 -9.87 -4.03
C LEU A 10 -4.68 -9.23 -3.56
N LEU A 11 -3.75 -10.04 -3.02
CA LEU A 11 -2.45 -9.57 -2.50
C LEU A 11 -1.57 -8.89 -3.56
N ARG A 12 -1.66 -9.29 -4.83
CA ARG A 12 -0.84 -8.77 -5.93
C ARG A 12 -1.61 -7.91 -6.92
N HIS A 13 -2.84 -7.48 -6.60
CA HIS A 13 -3.69 -6.65 -7.46
C HIS A 13 -3.97 -7.26 -8.85
N THR A 14 -4.19 -8.57 -8.92
CA THR A 14 -4.56 -9.28 -10.16
C THR A 14 -5.94 -9.94 -10.09
N SER A 15 -6.80 -9.47 -9.18
CA SER A 15 -8.14 -10.01 -8.97
C SER A 15 -9.13 -9.64 -10.09
N GLY A 16 -8.84 -8.60 -10.86
CA GLY A 16 -9.77 -7.97 -11.81
C GLY A 16 -10.64 -6.88 -11.18
N ILE A 17 -10.60 -6.70 -9.86
CA ILE A 17 -11.17 -5.52 -9.19
C ILE A 17 -10.34 -4.29 -9.59
N THR A 18 -10.95 -3.09 -9.63
CA THR A 18 -10.28 -1.84 -9.97
C THR A 18 -10.64 -0.71 -9.01
N TYR A 19 -10.08 0.47 -9.23
CA TYR A 19 -10.53 1.75 -8.67
C TYR A 19 -11.27 2.57 -9.72
N GLY A 20 -12.16 3.47 -9.29
CA GLY A 20 -12.95 4.33 -10.17
C GLY A 20 -12.21 5.52 -10.78
N PHE A 21 -10.92 5.73 -10.46
CA PHE A 21 -10.13 6.87 -10.95
C PHE A 21 -9.12 6.47 -12.05
N PHE A 22 -9.14 5.22 -12.52
CA PHE A 22 -8.26 4.75 -13.58
C PHE A 22 -8.99 4.64 -14.92
N GLY A 23 -8.75 5.61 -15.80
CA GLY A 23 -9.27 5.59 -17.16
C GLY A 23 -10.78 5.84 -17.27
N GLU A 24 -11.29 5.75 -18.51
CA GLU A 24 -12.66 6.11 -18.88
C GLU A 24 -13.54 4.89 -19.25
N ALA A 25 -13.06 3.68 -18.98
CA ALA A 25 -13.82 2.48 -19.29
C ALA A 25 -15.15 2.44 -18.52
N ALA A 26 -16.19 1.84 -19.13
CA ALA A 26 -17.51 1.74 -18.50
C ALA A 26 -17.46 1.06 -17.12
N VAL A 27 -16.60 0.06 -16.96
CA VAL A 27 -16.43 -0.64 -15.69
C VAL A 27 -15.83 0.27 -14.62
N THR A 28 -14.80 1.08 -14.93
CA THR A 28 -14.18 2.00 -13.96
C THR A 28 -15.17 3.07 -13.49
N LYS A 29 -16.08 3.51 -14.35
CA LYS A 29 -17.14 4.47 -13.96
C LYS A 29 -18.11 3.89 -12.91
N LEU A 30 -18.34 2.58 -12.92
CA LEU A 30 -19.14 1.93 -11.85
C LEU A 30 -18.43 1.99 -10.50
N TYR A 31 -17.12 1.80 -10.46
CA TYR A 31 -16.29 1.94 -9.25
C TYR A 31 -16.14 3.42 -8.80
N ALA A 32 -16.35 4.38 -9.71
CA ALA A 32 -16.37 5.81 -9.38
C ALA A 32 -17.71 6.27 -8.77
N ASN A 33 -18.73 5.40 -8.74
CA ASN A 33 -20.05 5.76 -8.24
C ASN A 33 -19.99 6.18 -6.76
N PRO A 34 -20.38 7.42 -6.39
CA PRO A 34 -20.35 7.88 -5.01
C PRO A 34 -21.17 7.02 -4.02
N GLN A 35 -22.19 6.31 -4.51
CA GLN A 35 -23.01 5.42 -3.68
C GLN A 35 -22.19 4.23 -3.12
N LEU A 36 -21.11 3.85 -3.79
CA LEU A 36 -20.19 2.82 -3.29
C LEU A 36 -19.59 3.21 -1.91
N TYR A 37 -19.43 4.52 -1.69
CA TYR A 37 -18.80 5.10 -0.50
C TYR A 37 -19.80 5.83 0.40
N ALA A 38 -21.10 5.75 0.12
CA ALA A 38 -22.12 6.49 0.87
C ALA A 38 -22.41 5.83 2.21
N GLY A 39 -22.60 6.69 3.24
CA GLY A 39 -22.94 6.26 4.59
C GLY A 39 -21.75 5.78 5.42
N ASP A 40 -22.06 5.31 6.63
CA ASP A 40 -21.11 4.68 7.53
C ASP A 40 -21.30 3.17 7.48
N PHE A 41 -20.40 2.46 6.84
CA PHE A 41 -20.44 1.03 6.55
C PHE A 41 -19.16 0.34 7.08
N ASP A 42 -19.20 -0.96 7.27
CA ASP A 42 -18.05 -1.77 7.67
C ASP A 42 -17.42 -2.53 6.49
N ASN A 43 -16.40 -3.34 6.76
CA ASN A 43 -15.70 -4.13 5.75
C ASN A 43 -16.59 -5.18 5.08
N ALA A 44 -17.57 -5.75 5.79
CA ALA A 44 -18.49 -6.71 5.22
C ALA A 44 -19.41 -6.02 4.21
N GLU A 45 -20.05 -4.92 4.62
CA GLU A 45 -20.93 -4.12 3.77
C GLU A 45 -20.17 -3.58 2.54
N PHE A 46 -18.91 -3.17 2.71
CA PHE A 46 -18.08 -2.72 1.58
C PHE A 46 -17.76 -3.85 0.61
N ALA A 47 -17.38 -5.02 1.12
CA ALA A 47 -17.12 -6.20 0.29
C ALA A 47 -18.37 -6.62 -0.50
N ASP A 48 -19.55 -6.58 0.11
CA ASP A 48 -20.83 -6.87 -0.56
C ASP A 48 -21.11 -5.85 -1.68
N ARG A 49 -20.86 -4.56 -1.46
CA ARG A 49 -20.99 -3.52 -2.49
C ARG A 49 -20.04 -3.76 -3.66
N ILE A 50 -18.78 -4.08 -3.39
CA ILE A 50 -17.78 -4.41 -4.43
C ILE A 50 -18.22 -5.67 -5.21
N ALA A 51 -18.76 -6.68 -4.54
CA ALA A 51 -19.19 -7.94 -5.16
C ALA A 51 -20.33 -7.76 -6.18
N THR A 52 -21.08 -6.66 -6.12
CA THR A 52 -22.12 -6.35 -7.11
C THR A 52 -21.57 -5.79 -8.43
N LEU A 53 -20.30 -5.38 -8.45
CA LEU A 53 -19.69 -4.73 -9.60
C LEU A 53 -19.01 -5.76 -10.52
N PRO A 54 -19.03 -5.53 -11.85
CA PRO A 54 -18.27 -6.36 -12.77
C PRO A 54 -16.76 -6.16 -12.57
N LEU A 55 -16.00 -7.21 -12.79
CA LEU A 55 -14.53 -7.10 -12.83
C LEU A 55 -14.07 -6.39 -14.11
N ALA A 56 -12.99 -5.63 -14.02
CA ALA A 56 -12.35 -5.01 -15.18
C ALA A 56 -11.65 -6.05 -16.07
N ASP A 57 -11.07 -7.08 -15.47
CA ASP A 57 -10.35 -8.15 -16.14
C ASP A 57 -10.62 -9.52 -15.51
N GLN A 58 -10.27 -10.59 -16.21
CA GLN A 58 -10.27 -11.92 -15.60
C GLN A 58 -9.16 -12.05 -14.54
N PRO A 59 -9.41 -12.76 -13.44
CA PRO A 59 -8.37 -12.98 -12.42
C PRO A 59 -7.08 -13.55 -13.01
N ALA A 60 -5.95 -12.99 -12.59
CA ALA A 60 -4.57 -13.31 -13.01
C ALA A 60 -4.23 -12.99 -14.47
N THR A 61 -4.96 -12.11 -15.14
CA THR A 61 -4.63 -11.70 -16.51
C THR A 61 -3.96 -10.32 -16.58
N ARG A 62 -4.32 -9.42 -15.66
CA ARG A 62 -3.81 -8.05 -15.63
C ARG A 62 -3.59 -7.57 -14.21
N TRP A 63 -2.56 -6.77 -14.02
CA TRP A 63 -2.36 -6.01 -12.79
C TRP A 63 -3.21 -4.72 -12.85
N ASN A 64 -4.12 -4.57 -11.88
CA ASN A 64 -4.93 -3.37 -11.70
C ASN A 64 -4.86 -2.93 -10.25
N TYR A 65 -4.30 -1.76 -9.97
CA TYR A 65 -4.41 -1.19 -8.63
C TYR A 65 -5.87 -1.02 -8.23
N SER A 66 -6.27 -1.47 -7.04
CA SER A 66 -7.69 -1.72 -6.81
C SER A 66 -8.06 -1.85 -5.34
N HIS A 67 -9.37 -1.95 -5.09
CA HIS A 67 -9.97 -2.35 -3.82
C HIS A 67 -9.65 -3.79 -3.38
N SER A 68 -8.72 -4.47 -4.01
CA SER A 68 -8.29 -5.81 -3.61
C SER A 68 -7.84 -5.89 -2.16
N THR A 69 -7.12 -4.88 -1.69
CA THR A 69 -6.64 -4.81 -0.30
C THR A 69 -7.76 -4.50 0.69
N ASP A 70 -8.80 -3.76 0.29
CA ASP A 70 -10.01 -3.59 1.11
C ASP A 70 -10.73 -4.93 1.29
N VAL A 71 -10.87 -5.71 0.20
CA VAL A 71 -11.44 -7.06 0.26
C VAL A 71 -10.56 -7.99 1.11
N LEU A 72 -9.23 -7.85 1.07
CA LEU A 72 -8.33 -8.59 1.97
C LEU A 72 -8.59 -8.26 3.44
N GLY A 73 -8.88 -7.01 3.79
CA GLY A 73 -9.30 -6.65 5.14
C GLY A 73 -10.49 -7.50 5.60
N ARG A 74 -11.51 -7.65 4.74
CA ARG A 74 -12.65 -8.53 5.04
C ARG A 74 -12.26 -10.01 5.13
N VAL A 75 -11.34 -10.49 4.31
CA VAL A 75 -10.82 -11.87 4.39
C VAL A 75 -10.15 -12.11 5.74
N VAL A 76 -9.37 -11.15 6.24
CA VAL A 76 -8.75 -11.22 7.58
C VAL A 76 -9.82 -11.32 8.67
N GLU A 77 -10.86 -10.49 8.62
CA GLU A 77 -11.97 -10.54 9.59
C GLU A 77 -12.66 -11.90 9.61
N VAL A 78 -12.99 -12.45 8.44
CA VAL A 78 -13.64 -13.75 8.33
C VAL A 78 -12.73 -14.87 8.86
N ALA A 79 -11.44 -14.83 8.52
CA ALA A 79 -10.49 -15.86 8.93
C ALA A 79 -10.14 -15.81 10.42
N SER A 80 -10.12 -14.60 11.00
CA SER A 80 -9.76 -14.40 12.41
C SER A 80 -10.94 -14.40 13.37
N GLY A 81 -12.15 -14.14 12.88
CA GLY A 81 -13.34 -13.91 13.70
C GLY A 81 -13.32 -12.58 14.46
N GLN A 82 -12.49 -11.62 14.06
CA GLN A 82 -12.28 -10.34 14.74
C GLN A 82 -12.41 -9.18 13.75
N PRO A 83 -12.81 -7.94 14.18
CA PRO A 83 -12.63 -6.73 13.39
C PRO A 83 -11.19 -6.55 12.95
N LEU A 84 -10.98 -5.94 11.78
CA LEU A 84 -9.64 -5.83 11.18
C LEU A 84 -8.66 -5.10 12.10
N PHE A 85 -9.05 -3.94 12.63
CA PHE A 85 -8.18 -3.18 13.54
C PHE A 85 -7.83 -3.96 14.81
N GLN A 86 -8.79 -4.69 15.38
CA GLN A 86 -8.52 -5.51 16.57
C GLN A 86 -7.48 -6.59 16.26
N PHE A 87 -7.60 -7.26 15.13
CA PHE A 87 -6.62 -8.25 14.67
C PHE A 87 -5.24 -7.63 14.44
N GLU A 88 -5.17 -6.54 13.69
CA GLU A 88 -3.92 -5.82 13.40
C GLU A 88 -3.26 -5.33 14.70
N LYS A 89 -4.05 -4.73 15.60
CA LYS A 89 -3.56 -4.24 16.88
C LYS A 89 -2.94 -5.36 17.71
N GLN A 90 -3.65 -6.47 17.90
CA GLN A 90 -3.19 -7.57 18.72
C GLN A 90 -2.02 -8.35 18.12
N ARG A 91 -2.00 -8.51 16.79
CA ARG A 91 -1.04 -9.38 16.11
C ARG A 91 0.19 -8.64 15.57
N LEU A 92 0.06 -7.34 15.33
CA LEU A 92 1.08 -6.52 14.68
C LEU A 92 1.42 -5.28 15.51
N PHE A 93 0.48 -4.36 15.74
CA PHE A 93 0.80 -3.04 16.29
C PHE A 93 1.29 -3.11 17.74
N ASP A 94 0.54 -3.72 18.64
CA ASP A 94 0.96 -3.85 20.05
C ASP A 94 2.27 -4.64 20.19
N PRO A 95 2.43 -5.81 19.54
CA PRO A 95 3.69 -6.55 19.61
C PRO A 95 4.90 -5.81 19.05
N LEU A 96 4.71 -4.96 18.04
CA LEU A 96 5.75 -4.12 17.45
C LEU A 96 5.96 -2.80 18.23
N GLY A 97 5.11 -2.48 19.21
CA GLY A 97 5.16 -1.21 19.93
C GLY A 97 4.70 0.00 19.11
N MET A 98 3.82 -0.21 18.13
CA MET A 98 3.24 0.82 17.25
C MET A 98 2.00 1.45 17.92
N SER A 99 2.20 2.15 19.02
CA SER A 99 1.14 2.62 19.91
C SER A 99 0.33 3.82 19.39
N GLU A 100 0.80 4.47 18.35
CA GLU A 100 0.14 5.63 17.72
C GLU A 100 -0.40 5.30 16.31
N THR A 101 -0.54 4.00 15.99
CA THR A 101 -1.08 3.51 14.71
C THR A 101 -2.52 3.05 14.89
N ALA A 102 -3.45 3.69 14.18
CA ALA A 102 -4.89 3.39 14.27
C ALA A 102 -5.65 3.93 13.05
N TYR A 103 -6.94 3.60 12.91
CA TYR A 103 -7.81 4.15 11.85
C TYR A 103 -8.32 5.57 12.16
N TYR A 104 -8.18 6.05 13.38
CA TYR A 104 -8.47 7.43 13.78
C TYR A 104 -7.72 7.78 15.06
N VAL A 105 -7.55 9.07 15.31
CA VAL A 105 -6.88 9.60 16.51
C VAL A 105 -7.95 9.91 17.58
N ALA A 106 -8.17 8.97 18.49
CA ALA A 106 -9.20 9.09 19.54
C ALA A 106 -8.88 10.17 20.58
N ASP A 107 -7.60 10.41 20.84
CA ASP A 107 -7.15 11.41 21.82
C ASP A 107 -7.10 12.80 21.18
N GLU A 108 -8.04 13.68 21.55
CA GLU A 108 -8.11 15.05 21.03
C GLU A 108 -6.85 15.87 21.32
N ALA A 109 -6.15 15.59 22.41
CA ALA A 109 -4.89 16.27 22.73
C ALA A 109 -3.80 16.00 21.66
N LYS A 110 -3.93 14.95 20.86
CA LYS A 110 -3.02 14.62 19.77
C LYS A 110 -3.41 15.25 18.43
N TRP A 111 -4.60 15.79 18.28
CA TRP A 111 -5.06 16.37 17.00
C TRP A 111 -4.17 17.49 16.45
N PRO A 112 -3.55 18.36 17.25
CA PRO A 112 -2.59 19.34 16.74
C PRO A 112 -1.34 18.72 16.06
N ARG A 113 -1.04 17.45 16.32
CA ARG A 113 0.07 16.71 15.68
C ARG A 113 -0.30 16.10 14.34
N ILE A 114 -1.57 16.09 13.96
CA ILE A 114 -2.04 15.53 12.68
C ILE A 114 -1.56 16.42 11.54
N ALA A 115 -0.74 15.86 10.63
CA ALA A 115 -0.30 16.57 9.45
C ALA A 115 -1.51 16.89 8.54
N ARG A 116 -1.60 18.11 8.06
CA ARG A 116 -2.67 18.59 7.17
C ARG A 116 -2.05 19.16 5.89
N SER A 117 -2.72 18.93 4.76
CA SER A 117 -2.32 19.52 3.49
C SER A 117 -2.48 21.04 3.51
N PHE A 118 -1.60 21.74 2.81
CA PHE A 118 -1.82 23.17 2.52
C PHE A 118 -3.11 23.36 1.71
N PRO A 119 -3.80 24.51 1.86
CA PRO A 119 -5.04 24.79 1.13
C PRO A 119 -4.91 24.68 -0.40
N VAL A 120 -3.72 24.97 -0.95
CA VAL A 120 -3.41 24.89 -2.39
C VAL A 120 -3.13 23.46 -2.85
N ASP A 121 -2.83 22.52 -1.95
CA ASP A 121 -2.53 21.12 -2.23
C ASP A 121 -3.68 20.22 -1.78
N ARG A 122 -4.90 20.60 -2.12
CA ARG A 122 -6.08 19.79 -1.81
C ARG A 122 -6.38 18.83 -2.95
N PHE A 123 -5.97 17.60 -2.78
CA PHE A 123 -6.41 16.50 -3.62
C PHE A 123 -7.57 15.78 -2.93
N ARG A 124 -8.76 15.77 -3.56
CA ARG A 124 -9.88 14.97 -3.08
C ARG A 124 -9.72 13.55 -3.62
N VAL A 125 -9.04 12.70 -2.88
CA VAL A 125 -9.11 11.26 -3.13
C VAL A 125 -10.34 10.72 -2.43
N ALA A 126 -11.22 10.06 -3.18
CA ALA A 126 -12.27 9.25 -2.57
C ALA A 126 -11.60 8.25 -1.64
N GLY A 127 -11.90 8.31 -0.33
CA GLY A 127 -11.30 7.42 0.68
C GLY A 127 -10.28 8.06 1.63
N ILE A 128 -9.67 9.22 1.33
CA ILE A 128 -8.95 9.96 2.39
C ILE A 128 -9.98 10.52 3.35
N LYS A 129 -9.96 9.99 4.55
CA LYS A 129 -10.93 10.31 5.60
C LYS A 129 -10.33 11.27 6.59
N ASP A 130 -11.19 12.04 7.27
CA ASP A 130 -10.78 12.83 8.42
C ASP A 130 -10.31 11.88 9.54
N PRO A 131 -9.05 11.94 9.94
CA PRO A 131 -8.48 11.02 10.94
C PRO A 131 -8.95 11.34 12.37
N THR A 132 -9.74 12.38 12.58
CA THR A 132 -10.35 12.70 13.89
C THR A 132 -11.71 12.01 14.08
N LEU A 133 -12.25 11.39 13.03
CA LEU A 133 -13.58 10.79 13.05
C LEU A 133 -13.48 9.25 13.07
N ALA A 134 -14.03 8.65 14.12
CA ALA A 134 -14.25 7.21 14.16
C ALA A 134 -15.24 6.80 13.06
N ARG A 135 -14.97 5.69 12.37
CA ARG A 135 -15.84 5.12 11.34
C ARG A 135 -15.86 3.60 11.50
N ARG A 136 -16.93 2.98 11.03
CA ARG A 136 -17.05 1.52 11.01
C ARG A 136 -16.15 0.87 9.97
N TRP A 137 -15.84 1.57 8.87
CA TRP A 137 -14.99 1.02 7.81
C TRP A 137 -13.51 1.12 8.16
N GLU A 138 -12.94 -0.02 8.52
CA GLU A 138 -11.51 -0.25 8.71
C GLU A 138 -10.92 -0.77 7.38
N SER A 139 -10.69 0.18 6.45
CA SER A 139 -10.24 -0.17 5.09
C SER A 139 -8.89 -0.89 5.10
N GLY A 140 -8.82 -2.09 4.54
CA GLY A 140 -7.57 -2.83 4.36
C GLY A 140 -6.60 -2.19 3.34
N GLY A 141 -7.09 -1.24 2.53
CA GLY A 141 -6.30 -0.55 1.50
C GLY A 141 -5.89 0.87 1.87
N ALA A 142 -6.45 1.46 2.96
CA ALA A 142 -6.19 2.85 3.32
C ALA A 142 -6.68 3.17 4.74
N GLY A 143 -6.49 4.42 5.17
CA GLY A 143 -7.16 4.97 6.36
C GLY A 143 -6.37 4.88 7.65
N LEU A 144 -5.33 4.09 7.76
CA LEU A 144 -4.45 4.12 8.93
C LEU A 144 -3.73 5.46 9.04
N VAL A 145 -3.69 5.98 10.25
CA VAL A 145 -2.78 7.05 10.68
C VAL A 145 -1.67 6.46 11.52
N SER A 146 -0.47 7.00 11.41
CA SER A 146 0.69 6.49 12.12
C SER A 146 1.72 7.60 12.34
N THR A 147 2.83 7.26 12.99
CA THR A 147 4.02 8.10 13.12
C THR A 147 5.19 7.47 12.39
N ILE A 148 6.22 8.30 12.07
CA ILE A 148 7.48 7.77 11.50
C ILE A 148 8.10 6.71 12.42
N GLY A 149 8.05 6.92 13.74
CA GLY A 149 8.60 5.99 14.72
C GLY A 149 7.91 4.62 14.69
N ASP A 150 6.57 4.61 14.71
CA ASP A 150 5.78 3.37 14.63
C ASP A 150 6.05 2.64 13.30
N TYR A 151 5.97 3.38 12.20
CA TYR A 151 6.13 2.78 10.88
C TYR A 151 7.56 2.27 10.63
N ALA A 152 8.58 2.93 11.22
CA ALA A 152 9.95 2.47 11.18
C ALA A 152 10.12 1.10 11.84
N ARG A 153 9.42 0.83 12.94
CA ARG A 153 9.45 -0.48 13.60
C ARG A 153 8.90 -1.59 12.70
N PHE A 154 7.81 -1.31 11.99
CA PHE A 154 7.26 -2.24 11.00
C PHE A 154 8.23 -2.52 9.86
N LEU A 155 8.80 -1.48 9.25
CA LEU A 155 9.76 -1.65 8.16
C LEU A 155 11.07 -2.30 8.61
N GLN A 156 11.56 -1.98 9.82
CA GLN A 156 12.74 -2.63 10.39
C GLN A 156 12.49 -4.13 10.62
N MET A 157 11.30 -4.50 11.08
CA MET A 157 10.91 -5.91 11.21
C MET A 157 10.97 -6.62 9.85
N LEU A 158 10.50 -6.00 8.78
CA LEU A 158 10.57 -6.56 7.43
C LEU A 158 12.03 -6.64 6.93
N LEU A 159 12.82 -5.57 7.08
CA LEU A 159 14.24 -5.52 6.69
C LEU A 159 15.05 -6.62 7.39
N ASN A 160 14.75 -6.90 8.65
CA ASN A 160 15.35 -7.98 9.44
C ASN A 160 14.77 -9.38 9.11
N GLY A 161 14.11 -9.55 7.97
CA GLY A 161 13.52 -10.84 7.55
C GLY A 161 12.46 -11.37 8.52
N GLY A 162 11.63 -10.47 9.06
CA GLY A 162 10.49 -10.81 9.92
C GLY A 162 10.79 -10.86 11.41
N LYS A 163 11.88 -10.21 11.87
CA LYS A 163 12.27 -10.13 13.29
C LYS A 163 12.42 -8.69 13.76
N LEU A 164 12.04 -8.41 15.01
CA LEU A 164 12.35 -7.17 15.69
C LEU A 164 12.49 -7.43 17.20
N ASP A 165 13.47 -6.78 17.85
CA ASP A 165 13.72 -6.87 19.30
C ASP A 165 13.78 -8.33 19.81
N GLY A 166 14.48 -9.19 19.07
CA GLY A 166 14.62 -10.62 19.39
C GLY A 166 13.39 -11.49 19.11
N LYS A 167 12.24 -10.91 18.79
CA LYS A 167 10.97 -11.62 18.50
C LYS A 167 10.78 -11.83 17.00
N ARG A 168 10.29 -13.01 16.60
CA ARG A 168 9.91 -13.32 15.23
C ARG A 168 8.40 -13.09 15.03
N TYR A 169 8.06 -12.31 14.01
CA TYR A 169 6.69 -12.00 13.58
C TYR A 169 6.31 -12.77 12.31
N LEU A 170 7.25 -12.85 11.36
CA LEU A 170 7.09 -13.57 10.11
C LEU A 170 8.30 -14.49 9.89
N ARG A 171 8.10 -15.58 9.19
CA ARG A 171 9.21 -16.39 8.69
C ARG A 171 9.98 -15.62 7.63
N SER A 172 11.29 -15.84 7.52
CA SER A 172 12.14 -15.19 6.50
C SER A 172 11.67 -15.51 5.08
N GLU A 173 11.23 -16.75 4.86
CA GLU A 173 10.71 -17.19 3.56
C GLU A 173 9.40 -16.45 3.21
N THR A 174 8.58 -16.12 4.22
CA THR A 174 7.36 -15.34 4.01
C THR A 174 7.70 -13.90 3.59
N VAL A 175 8.66 -13.27 4.27
CA VAL A 175 9.12 -11.92 3.88
C VAL A 175 9.72 -11.95 2.48
N ALA A 176 10.60 -12.90 2.17
CA ALA A 176 11.18 -13.07 0.84
C ALA A 176 10.10 -13.24 -0.24
N LEU A 177 9.07 -14.05 0.03
CA LEU A 177 7.94 -14.22 -0.90
C LEU A 177 7.17 -12.91 -1.10
N MET A 178 6.91 -12.17 -0.03
CA MET A 178 6.18 -10.89 -0.09
C MET A 178 6.92 -9.83 -0.89
N THR A 179 8.25 -9.81 -0.79
CA THR A 179 9.13 -8.79 -1.39
C THR A 179 9.81 -9.25 -2.68
N SER A 180 9.40 -10.39 -3.27
CA SER A 180 9.79 -10.84 -4.60
C SER A 180 8.74 -10.51 -5.65
N ASP A 181 9.17 -10.37 -6.91
CA ASP A 181 8.24 -10.14 -8.03
C ASP A 181 7.31 -11.35 -8.22
N GLN A 182 6.01 -11.11 -8.19
CA GLN A 182 4.96 -12.12 -8.34
C GLN A 182 4.18 -11.98 -9.66
N ILE A 183 4.60 -11.02 -10.50
CA ILE A 183 3.92 -10.68 -11.75
C ILE A 183 4.93 -10.56 -12.92
N GLY A 184 6.09 -11.19 -12.78
CA GLY A 184 7.12 -11.20 -13.82
C GLY A 184 6.65 -11.79 -15.16
N PRO A 185 7.44 -11.63 -16.22
CA PRO A 185 7.06 -11.99 -17.59
C PRO A 185 6.58 -13.45 -17.73
N GLU A 186 7.13 -14.35 -16.91
CA GLU A 186 6.78 -15.77 -16.89
C GLU A 186 5.34 -16.05 -16.45
N THR A 187 4.70 -15.10 -15.77
CA THR A 187 3.31 -15.24 -15.29
C THR A 187 2.28 -14.97 -16.37
N GLY A 188 2.65 -14.30 -17.46
CA GLY A 188 1.74 -13.82 -18.50
C GLY A 188 0.80 -12.68 -18.06
N ILE A 189 1.03 -12.10 -16.88
CA ILE A 189 0.23 -10.98 -16.38
C ILE A 189 0.60 -9.71 -17.13
N ILE A 190 -0.40 -9.04 -17.69
CA ILE A 190 -0.22 -7.78 -18.41
C ILE A 190 -0.24 -6.63 -17.41
N HIS A 191 0.69 -5.67 -17.57
CA HIS A 191 0.64 -4.43 -16.81
C HIS A 191 -0.40 -3.47 -17.41
N ASP A 192 -1.21 -2.86 -16.55
CA ASP A 192 -2.14 -1.80 -16.95
C ASP A 192 -1.38 -0.56 -17.44
N PRO A 193 -1.93 0.27 -18.36
CA PRO A 193 -1.33 1.55 -18.74
C PRO A 193 -1.06 2.49 -17.55
N PHE A 194 -1.81 2.33 -16.46
CA PHE A 194 -1.61 3.06 -15.20
C PHE A 194 -0.83 2.23 -14.18
N TYR A 195 0.17 1.45 -14.62
CA TYR A 195 0.99 0.64 -13.74
C TYR A 195 1.83 1.49 -12.78
N PHE A 196 1.33 1.70 -11.58
CA PHE A 196 1.93 2.55 -10.54
C PHE A 196 3.35 2.20 -10.16
N PRO A 197 3.74 0.92 -10.05
CA PRO A 197 5.12 0.57 -9.73
C PRO A 197 6.14 1.11 -10.75
N GLY A 198 5.70 1.38 -11.98
CA GLY A 198 6.53 1.88 -13.06
C GLY A 198 7.33 0.79 -13.77
N PRO A 199 7.96 1.11 -14.91
CA PRO A 199 8.53 0.13 -15.84
C PRO A 199 9.75 -0.61 -15.29
N THR A 200 10.36 -0.13 -14.21
CA THR A 200 11.53 -0.74 -13.57
C THR A 200 11.20 -1.58 -12.35
N SER A 201 9.90 -1.82 -12.11
CA SER A 201 9.44 -2.56 -10.95
C SER A 201 8.43 -3.64 -11.34
N GLY A 202 8.52 -4.78 -10.69
CA GLY A 202 7.46 -5.75 -10.55
C GLY A 202 6.61 -5.47 -9.31
N PHE A 203 5.76 -6.43 -8.93
CA PHE A 203 4.91 -6.32 -7.76
C PHE A 203 4.93 -7.62 -6.95
N GLY A 204 5.18 -7.50 -5.65
CA GLY A 204 5.15 -8.61 -4.71
C GLY A 204 3.76 -8.84 -4.12
N LEU A 205 3.70 -9.19 -2.85
CA LEU A 205 2.44 -9.32 -2.11
C LEU A 205 2.24 -8.05 -1.26
N GLY A 206 1.79 -6.96 -1.91
CA GLY A 206 1.55 -5.66 -1.28
C GLY A 206 2.67 -4.62 -1.47
N PHE A 207 3.72 -4.93 -2.21
CA PHE A 207 4.85 -4.04 -2.46
C PHE A 207 5.19 -3.96 -3.95
N ALA A 208 5.53 -2.77 -4.44
CA ALA A 208 6.31 -2.63 -5.66
C ALA A 208 7.75 -3.09 -5.38
N VAL A 209 8.33 -3.90 -6.27
CA VAL A 209 9.67 -4.47 -6.12
C VAL A 209 10.51 -4.06 -7.32
N ARG A 210 11.68 -3.46 -7.10
CA ARG A 210 12.58 -3.07 -8.18
C ARG A 210 13.21 -4.29 -8.86
N THR A 211 12.90 -4.47 -10.14
CA THR A 211 13.41 -5.59 -10.97
C THR A 211 14.48 -5.17 -11.96
N SER A 212 14.58 -3.87 -12.26
CA SER A 212 15.66 -3.29 -13.07
C SER A 212 16.02 -1.88 -12.56
N PRO A 213 17.25 -1.41 -12.73
CA PRO A 213 17.62 -0.07 -12.36
C PRO A 213 16.93 0.95 -13.29
N PRO A 214 16.55 2.13 -12.80
CA PRO A 214 16.15 3.23 -13.66
C PRO A 214 17.28 3.59 -14.66
N PRO A 215 16.94 4.11 -15.84
CA PRO A 215 17.95 4.51 -16.83
C PRO A 215 19.03 5.41 -16.23
N ASN A 216 20.29 5.16 -16.61
CA ASN A 216 21.45 5.93 -16.17
C ASN A 216 21.68 5.95 -14.65
N THR A 217 21.20 4.95 -13.93
CA THR A 217 21.45 4.80 -12.48
C THR A 217 22.07 3.46 -12.16
N THR A 218 22.63 3.34 -10.94
CA THR A 218 23.10 2.09 -10.35
C THR A 218 22.28 1.69 -9.14
N TRP A 219 21.03 2.17 -9.08
CA TRP A 219 20.15 1.87 -7.94
C TRP A 219 19.94 0.36 -7.79
N PRO A 220 19.97 -0.14 -6.55
CA PRO A 220 19.97 -1.57 -6.29
C PRO A 220 18.66 -2.25 -6.68
N LEU A 221 18.76 -3.54 -7.05
CA LEU A 221 17.59 -4.39 -7.28
C LEU A 221 17.03 -4.90 -5.95
N GLY A 222 15.75 -5.27 -5.93
CA GLY A 222 15.11 -5.81 -4.74
C GLY A 222 14.66 -4.75 -3.72
N GLU A 223 14.85 -3.45 -4.00
CA GLU A 223 14.16 -2.40 -3.25
C GLU A 223 12.66 -2.66 -3.30
N TYR A 224 12.00 -2.68 -2.15
CA TYR A 224 10.54 -2.73 -2.10
C TYR A 224 9.95 -1.49 -1.43
N ARG A 225 8.79 -1.06 -1.92
CA ARG A 225 8.21 0.22 -1.56
C ARG A 225 6.70 0.27 -1.76
N TRP A 226 6.08 1.25 -1.13
CA TRP A 226 4.76 1.74 -1.51
C TRP A 226 4.60 3.19 -1.07
N ASP A 227 3.49 3.81 -1.52
CA ASP A 227 3.14 5.19 -1.26
C ASP A 227 1.64 5.35 -0.96
N GLY A 228 1.31 6.42 -0.26
CA GLY A 228 -0.05 6.79 0.08
C GLY A 228 -0.56 7.97 -0.75
N ALA A 229 -1.88 8.01 -0.96
CA ALA A 229 -2.53 9.08 -1.70
C ALA A 229 -2.30 10.48 -1.10
N GLY A 230 -1.97 10.57 0.19
CA GLY A 230 -1.57 11.82 0.85
C GLY A 230 -0.16 12.32 0.52
N GLY A 231 0.63 11.53 -0.22
CA GLY A 231 2.01 11.85 -0.59
C GLY A 231 3.08 11.22 0.32
N SER A 232 2.67 10.54 1.38
CA SER A 232 3.60 9.75 2.21
C SER A 232 4.12 8.55 1.43
N PHE A 233 5.38 8.18 1.65
CA PHE A 233 5.98 7.01 1.02
C PHE A 233 7.07 6.40 1.90
N TYR A 234 7.42 5.18 1.59
CA TYR A 234 8.60 4.50 2.12
C TYR A 234 9.27 3.65 1.04
N PHE A 235 10.52 3.35 1.26
CA PHE A 235 11.20 2.26 0.60
C PHE A 235 12.17 1.56 1.55
N VAL A 236 12.40 0.29 1.29
CA VAL A 236 13.37 -0.55 2.00
C VAL A 236 14.32 -1.12 0.96
N ASP A 237 15.60 -0.98 1.22
CA ASP A 237 16.68 -1.51 0.40
C ASP A 237 17.46 -2.56 1.21
N PRO A 238 17.19 -3.86 0.97
CA PRO A 238 17.90 -4.91 1.69
C PRO A 238 19.38 -5.04 1.32
N GLN A 239 19.81 -4.51 0.16
CA GLN A 239 21.21 -4.58 -0.24
C GLN A 239 22.09 -3.61 0.53
N ASP A 240 21.53 -2.44 0.89
CA ASP A 240 22.22 -1.41 1.64
C ASP A 240 21.83 -1.40 3.13
N ASP A 241 21.05 -2.41 3.58
CA ASP A 241 20.52 -2.48 4.95
C ASP A 241 19.86 -1.16 5.38
N MET A 242 19.02 -0.61 4.49
CA MET A 242 18.48 0.74 4.61
C MET A 242 16.96 0.76 4.50
N LEU A 243 16.33 1.62 5.29
CA LEU A 243 14.93 2.00 5.10
C LEU A 243 14.80 3.54 5.10
N VAL A 244 13.86 4.04 4.34
CA VAL A 244 13.52 5.47 4.27
C VAL A 244 12.02 5.64 4.39
N ILE A 245 11.61 6.60 5.21
CA ILE A 245 10.20 6.95 5.42
C ILE A 245 10.06 8.46 5.26
N CYS A 246 9.08 8.87 4.48
CA CYS A 246 8.65 10.26 4.39
C CYS A 246 7.15 10.34 4.64
N MET A 247 6.75 10.98 5.73
CA MET A 247 5.35 11.23 6.05
C MET A 247 5.00 12.69 5.81
N VAL A 248 4.18 12.93 4.79
CA VAL A 248 3.72 14.26 4.41
C VAL A 248 2.23 14.22 4.05
N GLN A 249 1.56 15.37 4.13
CA GLN A 249 0.25 15.59 3.55
C GLN A 249 0.41 16.59 2.38
N ALA A 250 0.97 16.10 1.28
CA ALA A 250 1.24 16.84 0.07
C ALA A 250 0.87 16.01 -1.17
N PRO A 251 -0.44 15.72 -1.38
CA PRO A 251 -0.92 14.76 -2.39
C PRO A 251 -0.40 15.02 -3.81
N THR A 252 -0.31 16.28 -4.22
CA THR A 252 0.16 16.64 -5.56
C THR A 252 1.69 16.70 -5.71
N GLN A 253 2.43 16.61 -4.59
CA GLN A 253 3.90 16.71 -4.57
C GLN A 253 4.59 15.38 -4.22
N GLY A 254 3.84 14.35 -3.82
CA GLY A 254 4.38 13.09 -3.32
C GLY A 254 5.44 12.48 -4.24
N GLY A 255 5.13 12.30 -5.51
CA GLY A 255 6.08 11.73 -6.48
C GLY A 255 7.35 12.57 -6.68
N ARG A 256 7.24 13.91 -6.64
CA ARG A 256 8.38 14.82 -6.75
C ARG A 256 9.30 14.73 -5.52
N ILE A 257 8.70 14.70 -4.33
CA ILE A 257 9.44 14.56 -3.07
C ILE A 257 10.12 13.20 -3.02
N GLN A 258 9.42 12.12 -3.41
CA GLN A 258 9.97 10.77 -3.46
C GLN A 258 11.19 10.69 -4.38
N LEU A 259 11.09 11.23 -5.59
CA LEU A 259 12.21 11.22 -6.55
C LEU A 259 13.41 11.99 -6.00
N ALA A 260 13.19 13.21 -5.46
CA ALA A 260 14.26 14.03 -4.91
C ALA A 260 14.98 13.33 -3.74
N LEU A 261 14.23 12.77 -2.80
CA LEU A 261 14.81 12.05 -1.66
C LEU A 261 15.59 10.82 -2.11
N LYS A 262 15.05 10.01 -3.03
CA LYS A 262 15.77 8.84 -3.57
C LYS A 262 17.07 9.25 -4.25
N THR A 263 17.04 10.29 -5.08
CA THR A 263 18.24 10.79 -5.77
C THR A 263 19.31 11.20 -4.76
N ILE A 264 18.96 12.04 -3.79
CA ILE A 264 19.90 12.50 -2.74
C ILE A 264 20.47 11.33 -1.95
N MET A 265 19.64 10.36 -1.54
CA MET A 265 20.07 9.21 -0.76
C MET A 265 21.02 8.31 -1.54
N PHE A 266 20.69 7.96 -2.78
CA PHE A 266 21.56 7.09 -3.58
C PHE A 266 22.83 7.81 -4.06
N GLU A 267 22.79 9.12 -4.30
CA GLU A 267 23.99 9.92 -4.54
C GLU A 267 24.93 9.90 -3.32
N ALA A 268 24.39 10.07 -2.12
CA ALA A 268 25.18 10.01 -0.89
C ALA A 268 25.83 8.63 -0.67
N LEU A 269 25.22 7.56 -1.17
CA LEU A 269 25.76 6.20 -1.15
C LEU A 269 26.71 5.89 -2.33
N GLY A 270 27.00 6.88 -3.19
CA GLY A 270 27.81 6.66 -4.40
C GLY A 270 27.11 5.88 -5.51
N LYS A 271 25.77 5.76 -5.44
CA LYS A 271 24.93 5.01 -6.39
C LYS A 271 24.05 5.95 -7.25
N GLY A 272 24.46 7.18 -7.44
CA GLY A 272 23.78 8.20 -8.23
C GLY A 272 23.76 7.92 -9.74
N LEU A 273 23.55 8.97 -10.51
CA LEU A 273 23.61 8.92 -11.97
C LEU A 273 25.00 8.44 -12.43
N ARG A 274 25.03 7.54 -13.40
CA ARG A 274 26.27 7.18 -14.09
C ARG A 274 26.83 8.45 -14.73
N LYS A 275 28.05 8.80 -14.38
CA LYS A 275 28.81 9.81 -15.11
C LYS A 275 29.36 9.10 -16.33
N ASP A 276 28.82 9.43 -17.51
CA ASP A 276 29.40 9.02 -18.80
C ASP A 276 30.78 9.66 -18.99
#